data_6bc1fafca0cdf97511e03c892a3c04c4
#
_entry.id   6bc1fafca0cdf97511e03c892a3c04c4
#
_cell.length_a   1.000
_cell.length_b   1.000
_cell.length_c   1.000
_cell.angle_alpha   90.00
_cell.angle_beta   90.00
_cell.angle_gamma   90.00
#
_symmetry.space_group_name_H-M   'P 1'
#
loop_
_entity.id
_entity.type
_entity.pdbx_description
1 polymer ?
#
loop_
_entity_poly.entity_id
_entity_poly.type
_entity_poly.pdbx_seq_one_letter_code
_entity_poly.pdbx_strand_id
1 'polypeptide(L)'
;MRKLIVQMQMSVDGFVSPANGDLDWQLWGWGDRWRWDAALRRDFNAVFAGIDTLLLSRKIIEEGYLDHWGRAATRFPANPDYAFAQRIVEARKVVLTDKLQASRWERTDIARGAMADEVNALKREPGQDILSIGGVGFASSLTSAGLVDEFQFFVNPTAVGAGRSVFHDTRHGHALRLLGSTAYDCGMVVNRYASA
;
A
#
# COMPACT_ATOMS: atom_id res chain seq x y z
N MET A 1 -9.70 -17.32 4.50
CA MET A 1 -10.20 -15.97 4.15
C MET A 1 -8.99 -15.15 3.75
N ARG A 2 -9.09 -14.39 2.68
CA ARG A 2 -8.02 -13.51 2.17
C ARG A 2 -7.72 -12.41 3.18
N LYS A 3 -6.47 -12.00 3.33
CA LYS A 3 -6.09 -10.88 4.17
C LYS A 3 -6.19 -9.57 3.38
N LEU A 4 -6.57 -8.50 4.06
CA LEU A 4 -6.32 -7.15 3.60
C LEU A 4 -5.03 -6.64 4.24
N ILE A 5 -4.03 -6.36 3.40
CA ILE A 5 -2.72 -5.84 3.79
C ILE A 5 -2.68 -4.34 3.50
N VAL A 6 -2.34 -3.53 4.49
CA VAL A 6 -2.00 -2.12 4.32
C VAL A 6 -0.49 -1.97 4.35
N GLN A 7 0.07 -1.48 3.24
CA GLN A 7 1.50 -1.22 3.10
C GLN A 7 1.73 0.29 3.03
N MET A 8 2.61 0.82 3.91
CA MET A 8 2.88 2.25 3.98
C MET A 8 4.36 2.54 4.27
N GLN A 9 4.93 3.49 3.54
CA GLN A 9 6.16 4.15 3.98
C GLN A 9 5.83 5.13 5.09
N MET A 10 6.65 5.13 6.13
CA MET A 10 6.51 6.06 7.26
C MET A 10 7.88 6.52 7.77
N SER A 11 7.88 7.65 8.45
CA SER A 11 9.05 8.17 9.15
C SER A 11 9.29 7.43 10.48
N VAL A 12 10.47 7.57 11.08
CA VAL A 12 10.78 6.94 12.39
C VAL A 12 9.87 7.43 13.51
N ASP A 13 9.31 8.63 13.38
CA ASP A 13 8.36 9.23 14.33
C ASP A 13 6.89 8.97 13.97
N GLY A 14 6.61 8.03 13.02
CA GLY A 14 5.29 7.44 12.80
C GLY A 14 4.38 8.18 11.82
N PHE A 15 4.89 9.13 11.06
CA PHE A 15 4.10 9.88 10.08
C PHE A 15 4.25 9.31 8.66
N VAL A 16 3.13 9.28 7.94
CA VAL A 16 3.06 8.89 6.52
C VAL A 16 3.01 10.11 5.61
N SER A 17 2.29 11.15 6.03
CA SER A 17 2.17 12.41 5.29
C SER A 17 2.58 13.55 6.22
N PRO A 18 3.75 14.17 5.98
CA PRO A 18 4.20 15.34 6.73
C PRO A 18 3.22 16.52 6.62
N ALA A 19 3.24 17.41 7.61
CA ALA A 19 2.35 18.56 7.65
C ALA A 19 2.58 19.54 6.48
N ASN A 20 3.82 19.63 5.98
CA ASN A 20 4.20 20.45 4.80
C ASN A 20 3.91 19.77 3.45
N GLY A 21 3.48 18.49 3.45
CA GLY A 21 3.21 17.72 2.23
C GLY A 21 4.43 17.25 1.45
N ASP A 22 5.65 17.52 1.95
CA ASP A 22 6.90 17.11 1.30
C ASP A 22 7.13 15.61 1.51
N LEU A 23 7.44 14.88 0.42
CA LEU A 23 7.74 13.45 0.43
C LEU A 23 9.22 13.12 0.13
N ASP A 24 10.09 14.12 0.00
CA ASP A 24 11.53 13.92 -0.31
C ASP A 24 12.29 13.20 0.82
N TRP A 25 11.68 13.07 1.99
CA TRP A 25 12.19 12.27 3.10
C TRP A 25 12.18 10.77 2.84
N GLN A 26 11.37 10.30 1.88
CA GLN A 26 11.30 8.88 1.52
C GLN A 26 12.52 8.46 0.71
N LEU A 27 13.10 7.31 1.04
CA LEU A 27 14.21 6.75 0.25
C LEU A 27 13.78 6.33 -1.15
N TRP A 28 12.50 6.16 -1.37
CA TRP A 28 11.94 5.89 -2.68
C TRP A 28 10.50 6.44 -2.82
N GLY A 29 10.32 7.39 -3.72
CA GLY A 29 9.06 8.04 -4.04
C GLY A 29 8.61 7.76 -5.49
N TRP A 30 8.55 6.50 -5.92
CA TRP A 30 8.15 6.06 -7.27
C TRP A 30 9.08 6.46 -8.43
N GLY A 31 10.20 7.07 -8.15
CA GLY A 31 11.15 7.48 -9.18
C GLY A 31 12.04 6.34 -9.67
N ASP A 32 12.77 6.59 -10.75
CA ASP A 32 13.72 5.62 -11.34
C ASP A 32 14.98 5.43 -10.47
N ARG A 33 15.19 6.27 -9.48
CA ARG A 33 16.35 6.22 -8.57
C ARG A 33 15.92 5.63 -7.23
N TRP A 34 16.13 4.34 -7.10
CA TRP A 34 15.90 3.62 -5.85
C TRP A 34 17.11 3.78 -4.94
N ARG A 35 16.89 4.30 -3.75
CA ARG A 35 17.87 4.24 -2.66
C ARG A 35 17.70 3.00 -1.78
N TRP A 36 16.75 2.14 -2.09
CA TRP A 36 16.58 0.85 -1.48
C TRP A 36 17.66 -0.13 -1.94
N ASP A 37 18.25 -0.89 -1.02
CA ASP A 37 19.19 -1.95 -1.37
C ASP A 37 18.51 -3.15 -2.07
N ALA A 38 19.32 -4.07 -2.59
CA ALA A 38 18.83 -5.21 -3.37
C ALA A 38 17.97 -6.17 -2.51
N ALA A 39 18.26 -6.29 -1.20
CA ALA A 39 17.51 -7.16 -0.30
C ALA A 39 16.09 -6.62 -0.10
N LEU A 40 15.95 -5.33 0.18
CA LEU A 40 14.64 -4.69 0.35
C LEU A 40 13.82 -4.76 -0.95
N ARG A 41 14.42 -4.52 -2.11
CA ARG A 41 13.73 -4.62 -3.41
C ARG A 41 13.21 -6.02 -3.69
N ARG A 42 14.02 -7.04 -3.39
CA ARG A 42 13.62 -8.44 -3.53
C ARG A 42 12.43 -8.76 -2.60
N ASP A 43 12.50 -8.37 -1.33
CA ASP A 43 11.47 -8.67 -0.34
C ASP A 43 10.16 -7.91 -0.63
N PHE A 44 10.26 -6.67 -1.14
CA PHE A 44 9.11 -5.92 -1.65
C PHE A 44 8.43 -6.64 -2.82
N ASN A 45 9.19 -7.12 -3.81
CA ASN A 45 8.65 -7.88 -4.92
C ASN A 45 7.98 -9.19 -4.45
N ALA A 46 8.53 -9.84 -3.42
CA ALA A 46 7.95 -11.07 -2.86
C ALA A 46 6.55 -10.84 -2.26
N VAL A 47 6.28 -9.65 -1.69
CA VAL A 47 4.92 -9.30 -1.23
C VAL A 47 3.94 -9.34 -2.39
N PHE A 48 4.27 -8.72 -3.52
CA PHE A 48 3.40 -8.69 -4.70
C PHE A 48 3.18 -10.09 -5.33
N ALA A 49 4.10 -11.01 -5.15
CA ALA A 49 3.91 -12.39 -5.61
C ALA A 49 2.77 -13.13 -4.88
N GLY A 50 2.44 -12.71 -3.64
CA GLY A 50 1.34 -13.24 -2.84
C GLY A 50 0.00 -12.51 -3.00
N ILE A 51 -0.09 -11.55 -3.93
CA ILE A 51 -1.24 -10.67 -4.13
C ILE A 51 -1.88 -10.93 -5.48
N ASP A 52 -3.20 -11.02 -5.54
CA ASP A 52 -3.96 -11.06 -6.80
C ASP A 52 -4.94 -9.90 -6.97
N THR A 53 -5.18 -9.14 -5.91
CA THR A 53 -6.13 -8.01 -5.91
C THR A 53 -5.52 -6.77 -5.24
N LEU A 54 -5.70 -5.62 -5.90
CA LEU A 54 -5.37 -4.32 -5.37
C LEU A 54 -6.66 -3.58 -4.99
N LEU A 55 -6.75 -3.14 -3.74
CA LEU A 55 -7.81 -2.27 -3.27
C LEU A 55 -7.30 -0.82 -3.30
N LEU A 56 -7.89 0.00 -4.17
CA LEU A 56 -7.36 1.32 -4.50
C LEU A 56 -8.28 2.44 -4.02
N SER A 57 -7.69 3.52 -3.52
CA SER A 57 -8.43 4.78 -3.38
C SER A 57 -8.58 5.46 -4.74
N ARG A 58 -9.69 6.20 -4.94
CA ARG A 58 -9.88 7.01 -6.14
C ARG A 58 -8.71 7.99 -6.36
N LYS A 59 -8.27 8.66 -5.29
CA LYS A 59 -7.22 9.67 -5.36
C LYS A 59 -5.92 9.11 -5.95
N ILE A 60 -5.47 7.92 -5.52
CA ILE A 60 -4.20 7.35 -5.99
C ILE A 60 -4.22 7.03 -7.50
N ILE A 61 -5.37 6.62 -8.05
CA ILE A 61 -5.48 6.37 -9.48
C ILE A 61 -5.57 7.66 -10.29
N GLU A 62 -6.22 8.71 -9.75
CA GLU A 62 -6.26 10.04 -10.37
C GLU A 62 -4.88 10.72 -10.37
N GLU A 63 -4.04 10.43 -9.36
CA GLU A 63 -2.63 10.84 -9.29
C GLU A 63 -1.72 10.06 -10.24
N GLY A 64 -2.27 9.10 -11.00
CA GLY A 64 -1.57 8.41 -12.08
C GLY A 64 -0.82 7.14 -11.67
N TYR A 65 -1.14 6.53 -10.53
CA TYR A 65 -0.50 5.30 -10.03
C TYR A 65 -0.50 4.17 -11.06
N LEU A 66 -1.67 3.84 -11.61
CA LEU A 66 -1.80 2.76 -12.58
C LEU A 66 -1.08 3.06 -13.91
N ASP A 67 -1.14 4.31 -14.36
CA ASP A 67 -0.44 4.74 -15.57
C ASP A 67 1.09 4.72 -15.39
N HIS A 68 1.58 5.10 -14.20
CA HIS A 68 3.01 5.08 -13.87
C HIS A 68 3.55 3.66 -13.90
N TRP A 69 2.91 2.72 -13.19
CA TRP A 69 3.39 1.35 -13.11
C TRP A 69 3.13 0.56 -14.39
N GLY A 70 2.10 0.90 -15.16
CA GLY A 70 1.91 0.36 -16.52
C GLY A 70 3.07 0.72 -17.46
N ARG A 71 3.53 1.98 -17.41
CA ARG A 71 4.74 2.40 -18.15
C ARG A 71 6.00 1.71 -17.65
N ALA A 72 6.18 1.57 -16.34
CA ALA A 72 7.33 0.88 -15.77
C ALA A 72 7.37 -0.60 -16.15
N ALA A 73 6.24 -1.30 -16.13
CA ALA A 73 6.12 -2.68 -16.57
C ALA A 73 6.53 -2.86 -18.04
N THR A 74 6.12 -1.93 -18.91
CA THR A 74 6.51 -1.95 -20.34
C THR A 74 7.98 -1.61 -20.54
N ARG A 75 8.53 -0.68 -19.76
CA ARG A 75 9.93 -0.22 -19.89
C ARG A 75 10.92 -1.22 -19.33
N PHE A 76 10.56 -1.98 -18.30
CA PHE A 76 11.45 -2.88 -17.58
C PHE A 76 10.92 -4.33 -17.49
N PRO A 77 10.55 -4.97 -18.62
CA PRO A 77 9.81 -6.23 -18.61
C PRO A 77 10.59 -7.42 -18.02
N ALA A 78 11.92 -7.38 -18.07
CA ALA A 78 12.81 -8.44 -17.59
C ALA A 78 13.63 -8.03 -16.36
N ASN A 79 13.40 -6.85 -15.80
CA ASN A 79 14.14 -6.39 -14.63
C ASN A 79 13.46 -6.92 -13.35
N PRO A 80 14.12 -7.80 -12.56
CA PRO A 80 13.52 -8.38 -11.36
C PRO A 80 13.16 -7.33 -10.29
N ASP A 81 13.82 -6.19 -10.26
CA ASP A 81 13.50 -5.09 -9.37
C ASP A 81 12.11 -4.49 -9.64
N TYR A 82 11.63 -4.59 -10.89
CA TYR A 82 10.32 -4.09 -11.34
C TYR A 82 9.26 -5.18 -11.52
N ALA A 83 9.49 -6.41 -11.04
CA ALA A 83 8.52 -7.49 -11.17
C ALA A 83 7.15 -7.14 -10.53
N PHE A 84 7.15 -6.34 -9.46
CA PHE A 84 5.92 -5.83 -8.84
C PHE A 84 5.09 -4.97 -9.81
N ALA A 85 5.70 -4.24 -10.74
CA ALA A 85 4.98 -3.41 -11.71
C ALA A 85 4.16 -4.29 -12.68
N GLN A 86 4.69 -5.44 -13.10
CA GLN A 86 3.94 -6.45 -13.87
C GLN A 86 2.75 -6.97 -13.05
N ARG A 87 2.97 -7.28 -11.76
CA ARG A 87 1.90 -7.73 -10.87
C ARG A 87 0.80 -6.69 -10.69
N ILE A 88 1.13 -5.40 -10.60
CA ILE A 88 0.14 -4.31 -10.55
C ILE A 88 -0.73 -4.31 -11.82
N VAL A 89 -0.14 -4.50 -12.99
CA VAL A 89 -0.87 -4.56 -14.26
C VAL A 89 -1.80 -5.77 -14.30
N GLU A 90 -1.29 -6.95 -13.94
CA GLU A 90 -2.00 -8.24 -14.01
C GLU A 90 -3.08 -8.41 -12.95
N ALA A 91 -2.87 -7.86 -11.74
CA ALA A 91 -3.80 -8.01 -10.63
C ALA A 91 -5.18 -7.43 -10.96
N ARG A 92 -6.24 -7.99 -10.35
CA ARG A 92 -7.54 -7.34 -10.28
C ARG A 92 -7.43 -6.06 -9.46
N LYS A 93 -8.06 -4.99 -9.90
CA LYS A 93 -8.13 -3.72 -9.17
C LYS A 93 -9.57 -3.47 -8.75
N VAL A 94 -9.75 -3.05 -7.51
CA VAL A 94 -11.05 -2.61 -7.01
C VAL A 94 -10.89 -1.20 -6.46
N VAL A 95 -11.65 -0.26 -7.01
CA VAL A 95 -11.62 1.15 -6.60
C VAL A 95 -12.87 1.46 -5.80
N LEU A 96 -12.70 1.79 -4.52
CA LEU A 96 -13.79 2.22 -3.66
C LEU A 96 -14.13 3.69 -3.93
N THR A 97 -15.24 3.94 -4.60
CA THR A 97 -15.72 5.31 -4.88
C THR A 97 -17.13 5.33 -5.46
N ASP A 98 -17.89 6.36 -5.12
CA ASP A 98 -19.16 6.74 -5.74
C ASP A 98 -19.02 7.78 -6.87
N LYS A 99 -17.81 8.34 -7.05
CA LYS A 99 -17.54 9.49 -7.94
C LYS A 99 -17.11 9.10 -9.35
N LEU A 100 -16.69 7.85 -9.58
CA LEU A 100 -16.32 7.35 -10.91
C LEU A 100 -17.44 6.51 -11.48
N GLN A 101 -17.86 6.77 -12.73
CA GLN A 101 -18.89 6.00 -13.42
C GLN A 101 -18.32 4.70 -14.01
N ALA A 102 -17.10 4.75 -14.54
CA ALA A 102 -16.40 3.62 -15.14
C ALA A 102 -14.90 3.77 -14.96
N SER A 103 -14.18 2.67 -15.13
CA SER A 103 -12.73 2.65 -15.18
C SER A 103 -12.23 2.62 -16.61
N ARG A 104 -11.15 3.34 -16.90
CA ARG A 104 -10.39 3.25 -18.17
C ARG A 104 -9.27 2.21 -18.12
N TRP A 105 -8.97 1.70 -16.93
CA TRP A 105 -7.90 0.71 -16.73
C TRP A 105 -8.47 -0.69 -16.78
N GLU A 106 -7.73 -1.60 -17.39
CA GLU A 106 -8.11 -3.00 -17.49
C GLU A 106 -8.18 -3.67 -16.11
N ARG A 107 -9.03 -4.69 -15.99
CA ARG A 107 -9.24 -5.48 -14.76
C ARG A 107 -9.56 -4.62 -13.55
N THR A 108 -10.32 -3.54 -13.74
CA THR A 108 -10.64 -2.57 -12.69
C THR A 108 -12.14 -2.45 -12.50
N ASP A 109 -12.61 -2.85 -11.33
CA ASP A 109 -14.00 -2.73 -10.88
C ASP A 109 -14.17 -1.47 -10.02
N ILE A 110 -15.32 -0.81 -10.15
CA ILE A 110 -15.70 0.31 -9.30
C ILE A 110 -16.70 -0.20 -8.25
N ALA A 111 -16.28 -0.22 -6.99
CA ALA A 111 -17.11 -0.59 -5.85
C ALA A 111 -17.74 0.67 -5.24
N ARG A 112 -19.08 0.68 -5.09
CA ARG A 112 -19.87 1.84 -4.65
C ARG A 112 -20.60 1.62 -3.33
N GLY A 113 -20.54 0.42 -2.79
CA GLY A 113 -21.13 0.07 -1.51
C GLY A 113 -20.38 0.68 -0.31
N ALA A 114 -20.90 0.43 0.88
CA ALA A 114 -20.19 0.78 2.09
C ALA A 114 -18.83 0.05 2.16
N MET A 115 -17.78 0.78 2.56
CA MET A 115 -16.40 0.25 2.58
C MET A 115 -16.30 -1.11 3.29
N ALA A 116 -16.97 -1.25 4.44
CA ALA A 116 -16.91 -2.50 5.21
C ALA A 116 -17.53 -3.68 4.44
N ASP A 117 -18.65 -3.45 3.76
CA ASP A 117 -19.35 -4.49 3.02
C ASP A 117 -18.54 -4.95 1.81
N GLU A 118 -17.99 -4.00 1.04
CA GLU A 118 -17.17 -4.28 -0.13
C GLU A 118 -15.88 -5.02 0.24
N VAL A 119 -15.16 -4.55 1.26
CA VAL A 119 -13.94 -5.21 1.72
C VAL A 119 -14.23 -6.61 2.26
N ASN A 120 -15.28 -6.77 3.06
CA ASN A 120 -15.66 -8.08 3.59
C ASN A 120 -16.14 -9.03 2.48
N ALA A 121 -16.79 -8.53 1.44
CA ALA A 121 -17.13 -9.33 0.25
C ALA A 121 -15.87 -9.83 -0.46
N LEU A 122 -14.91 -8.92 -0.74
CA LEU A 122 -13.62 -9.28 -1.34
C LEU A 122 -12.84 -10.33 -0.54
N LYS A 123 -12.83 -10.20 0.80
CA LYS A 123 -12.15 -11.17 1.67
C LYS A 123 -12.77 -12.57 1.63
N ARG A 124 -14.05 -12.69 1.33
CA ARG A 124 -14.76 -13.99 1.20
C ARG A 124 -14.59 -14.66 -0.15
N GLU A 125 -14.18 -13.92 -1.18
CA GLU A 125 -13.90 -14.49 -2.49
C GLU A 125 -12.71 -15.46 -2.44
N PRO A 126 -12.63 -16.47 -3.32
CA PRO A 126 -11.41 -17.27 -3.47
C PRO A 126 -10.29 -16.43 -4.08
N GLY A 127 -9.04 -16.70 -3.69
CA GLY A 127 -7.88 -16.00 -4.22
C GLY A 127 -6.77 -15.83 -3.20
N GLN A 128 -5.75 -15.05 -3.60
CA GLN A 128 -4.63 -14.63 -2.77
C GLN A 128 -4.99 -13.40 -1.93
N ASP A 129 -4.02 -12.82 -1.23
CA ASP A 129 -4.25 -11.66 -0.38
C ASP A 129 -4.54 -10.38 -1.18
N ILE A 130 -5.12 -9.40 -0.52
CA ILE A 130 -5.53 -8.10 -1.06
C ILE A 130 -4.54 -7.06 -0.54
N LEU A 131 -3.91 -6.28 -1.44
CA LEU A 131 -3.04 -5.17 -1.06
C LEU A 131 -3.77 -3.85 -1.22
N SER A 132 -3.86 -3.07 -0.15
CA SER A 132 -4.42 -1.72 -0.19
C SER A 132 -3.37 -0.73 -0.65
N ILE A 133 -3.68 0.04 -1.70
CA ILE A 133 -2.87 1.14 -2.20
C ILE A 133 -3.69 2.43 -2.18
N GLY A 134 -3.22 3.40 -1.43
CA GLY A 134 -3.90 4.69 -1.28
C GLY A 134 -3.12 5.62 -0.37
N GLY A 135 -3.59 6.86 -0.24
CA GLY A 135 -3.01 7.82 0.70
C GLY A 135 -3.35 7.50 2.15
N VAL A 136 -2.71 8.23 3.08
CA VAL A 136 -2.85 8.04 4.53
C VAL A 136 -4.31 8.06 5.00
N GLY A 137 -5.17 8.91 4.41
CA GLY A 137 -6.59 8.96 4.78
C GLY A 137 -7.35 7.68 4.43
N PHE A 138 -7.04 7.05 3.29
CA PHE A 138 -7.65 5.78 2.91
C PHE A 138 -7.21 4.65 3.84
N ALA A 139 -5.92 4.55 4.12
CA ALA A 139 -5.37 3.58 5.06
C ALA A 139 -5.96 3.77 6.47
N SER A 140 -6.08 5.03 6.95
CA SER A 140 -6.68 5.33 8.24
C SER A 140 -8.17 4.93 8.31
N SER A 141 -8.93 5.18 7.24
CA SER A 141 -10.34 4.77 7.18
C SER A 141 -10.51 3.24 7.25
N LEU A 142 -9.68 2.48 6.53
CA LEU A 142 -9.67 1.01 6.59
C LEU A 142 -9.29 0.52 8.00
N THR A 143 -8.30 1.16 8.62
CA THR A 143 -7.84 0.85 9.97
C THR A 143 -8.92 1.11 11.02
N SER A 144 -9.53 2.30 10.99
CA SER A 144 -10.59 2.70 11.93
C SER A 144 -11.84 1.84 11.82
N ALA A 145 -12.11 1.29 10.63
CA ALA A 145 -13.21 0.34 10.38
C ALA A 145 -12.87 -1.10 10.80
N GLY A 146 -11.65 -1.38 11.31
CA GLY A 146 -11.24 -2.73 11.72
C GLY A 146 -11.10 -3.71 10.56
N LEU A 147 -10.83 -3.21 9.35
CA LEU A 147 -10.81 -4.05 8.13
C LEU A 147 -9.42 -4.60 7.79
N VAL A 148 -8.38 -4.06 8.40
CA VAL A 148 -6.97 -4.42 8.09
C VAL A 148 -6.56 -5.65 8.89
N ASP A 149 -6.07 -6.67 8.22
CA ASP A 149 -5.55 -7.91 8.85
C ASP A 149 -4.04 -7.84 9.09
N GLU A 150 -3.31 -7.19 8.18
CA GLU A 150 -1.85 -7.06 8.27
C GLU A 150 -1.40 -5.64 7.89
N PHE A 151 -0.49 -5.09 8.68
CA PHE A 151 0.21 -3.84 8.38
C PHE A 151 1.66 -4.15 8.02
N GLN A 152 2.16 -3.49 6.97
CA GLN A 152 3.55 -3.52 6.57
C GLN A 152 4.08 -2.08 6.54
N PHE A 153 4.86 -1.72 7.54
CA PHE A 153 5.42 -0.37 7.68
C PHE A 153 6.88 -0.36 7.22
N PHE A 154 7.13 0.39 6.17
CA PHE A 154 8.44 0.68 5.62
C PHE A 154 8.96 1.95 6.30
N VAL A 155 9.67 1.77 7.41
CA VAL A 155 10.16 2.88 8.25
C VAL A 155 11.42 3.45 7.62
N ASN A 156 11.32 4.68 7.10
CA ASN A 156 12.43 5.42 6.55
C ASN A 156 13.28 6.00 7.69
N PRO A 157 14.62 6.10 7.55
CA PRO A 157 15.52 6.61 8.58
C PRO A 157 15.47 8.15 8.67
N THR A 158 14.28 8.73 8.76
CA THR A 158 14.04 10.17 8.80
C THR A 158 12.91 10.50 9.75
N ALA A 159 13.08 11.50 10.61
CA ALA A 159 12.02 12.10 11.40
C ALA A 159 11.47 13.33 10.68
N VAL A 160 10.17 13.53 10.70
CA VAL A 160 9.49 14.67 10.03
C VAL A 160 8.81 15.63 11.01
N GLY A 161 8.75 15.28 12.29
CA GLY A 161 8.31 16.12 13.39
C GLY A 161 6.79 16.29 13.53
N ALA A 162 6.05 16.41 12.42
CA ALA A 162 4.60 16.56 12.42
C ALA A 162 3.97 16.05 11.13
N GLY A 163 2.74 15.53 11.22
CA GLY A 163 2.06 14.98 10.05
C GLY A 163 0.86 14.13 10.40
N ARG A 164 0.43 13.29 9.45
CA ARG A 164 -0.66 12.34 9.63
C ARG A 164 -0.12 10.92 9.68
N SER A 165 -0.56 10.17 10.68
CA SER A 165 -0.28 8.74 10.80
C SER A 165 -1.43 7.89 10.23
N VAL A 166 -1.18 6.59 10.00
CA VAL A 166 -2.21 5.62 9.61
C VAL A 166 -3.31 5.50 10.69
N PHE A 167 -2.97 5.81 11.93
CA PHE A 167 -3.86 5.67 13.09
C PHE A 167 -4.51 6.98 13.54
N HIS A 168 -4.43 8.06 12.74
CA HIS A 168 -4.90 9.39 13.18
C HIS A 168 -6.42 9.47 13.43
N ASP A 169 -7.23 8.63 12.78
CA ASP A 169 -8.68 8.57 12.98
C ASP A 169 -9.11 7.53 14.00
N THR A 170 -8.18 6.78 14.60
CA THR A 170 -8.52 5.78 15.61
C THR A 170 -8.83 6.46 16.95
N ARG A 171 -10.03 6.18 17.51
CA ARG A 171 -10.49 6.78 18.77
C ARG A 171 -9.87 6.11 20.01
N HIS A 172 -9.39 4.89 19.87
CA HIS A 172 -8.81 4.06 20.93
C HIS A 172 -7.51 3.44 20.44
N GLY A 173 -6.66 3.00 21.37
CA GLY A 173 -5.45 2.28 21.01
C GLY A 173 -5.78 1.06 20.13
N HIS A 174 -4.99 0.82 19.11
CA HIS A 174 -5.11 -0.32 18.19
C HIS A 174 -4.02 -1.32 18.55
N ALA A 175 -4.40 -2.43 19.18
CA ALA A 175 -3.44 -3.46 19.56
C ALA A 175 -2.92 -4.18 18.30
N LEU A 176 -1.62 -4.35 18.24
CA LEU A 176 -0.94 -5.01 17.12
C LEU A 176 -0.03 -6.12 17.65
N ARG A 177 0.00 -7.22 16.94
CA ARG A 177 0.92 -8.35 17.22
C ARG A 177 2.02 -8.38 16.16
N LEU A 178 3.27 -8.25 16.58
CA LEU A 178 4.42 -8.30 15.68
C LEU A 178 4.49 -9.65 14.96
N LEU A 179 4.60 -9.62 13.63
CA LEU A 179 4.83 -10.78 12.76
C LEU A 179 6.30 -10.91 12.37
N GLY A 180 7.00 -9.79 12.23
CA GLY A 180 8.41 -9.73 11.88
C GLY A 180 8.92 -8.31 11.77
N SER A 181 10.22 -8.15 11.90
CA SER A 181 10.95 -6.89 11.72
C SER A 181 12.27 -7.19 11.03
N THR A 182 12.55 -6.48 9.93
CA THR A 182 13.76 -6.66 9.13
C THR A 182 14.43 -5.32 8.91
N ALA A 183 15.70 -5.20 9.29
CA ALA A 183 16.53 -4.04 9.00
C ALA A 183 17.31 -4.29 7.70
N TYR A 184 17.48 -3.24 6.89
CA TYR A 184 18.16 -3.27 5.61
C TYR A 184 19.34 -2.30 5.59
N ASP A 185 20.36 -2.60 4.77
CA ASP A 185 21.62 -1.81 4.71
C ASP A 185 21.39 -0.37 4.27
N CYS A 186 20.33 -0.08 3.52
CA CYS A 186 19.93 1.28 3.16
C CYS A 186 19.38 2.11 4.34
N GLY A 187 19.26 1.54 5.53
CA GLY A 187 18.72 2.17 6.74
C GLY A 187 17.22 2.01 6.94
N MET A 188 16.51 1.38 6.00
CA MET A 188 15.10 1.06 6.16
C MET A 188 14.89 -0.05 7.19
N VAL A 189 13.77 0.01 7.91
CA VAL A 189 13.26 -1.09 8.72
C VAL A 189 11.85 -1.42 8.24
N VAL A 190 11.59 -2.68 7.90
CA VAL A 190 10.23 -3.13 7.57
C VAL A 190 9.66 -3.90 8.73
N ASN A 191 8.61 -3.35 9.33
CA ASN A 191 7.86 -3.98 10.40
C ASN A 191 6.53 -4.52 9.87
N ARG A 192 6.23 -5.78 10.20
CA ARG A 192 4.97 -6.42 9.87
C ARG A 192 4.19 -6.72 11.14
N TYR A 193 2.91 -6.35 11.16
CA TYR A 193 2.02 -6.58 12.29
C TYR A 193 0.70 -7.17 11.82
N ALA A 194 0.13 -8.07 12.61
CA ALA A 194 -1.29 -8.43 12.52
C ALA A 194 -2.11 -7.52 13.43
N SER A 195 -3.34 -7.22 13.05
CA SER A 195 -4.36 -6.73 13.98
C SER A 195 -4.58 -7.79 15.07
N ALA A 196 -4.63 -7.38 16.34
CA ALA A 196 -4.83 -8.27 17.49
C ALA A 196 -6.30 -8.47 17.81
#